data_c946cc430f95e17e3790221fdd96d7dd
#
_entry.id   c946cc430f95e17e3790221fdd96d7dd
#
_cell.length_a   1.000
_cell.length_b   1.000
_cell.length_c   1.000
_cell.angle_alpha   90.00
_cell.angle_beta   90.00
_cell.angle_gamma   90.00
#
_symmetry.space_group_name_H-M   'P 1'
#
loop_
_entity.id
_entity.type
_entity.pdbx_description
1 polymer ?
#
loop_
_entity_poly.entity_id
_entity_poly.type
_entity_poly.pdbx_seq_one_letter_code
_entity_poly.pdbx_strand_id
1 'polypeptide(L)'
;VDYAHTGNALENALSMLQEIIPGKVSVVFGCGGDRDRGKRSEMTRVSQTLANRCWATTDNPRSEVQEQIFDDMREGVTDPSRIDFVVDRRRAIELALKNAEPGDCVLIAGKGHEPFQEFGDTVVPFDDRKVASELLELMKLGGRF
;
A
#
# COMPACT_ATOMS: atom_id res chain seq x y z
N VAL A 1 -2.87 9.61 -0.86
CA VAL A 1 -3.79 8.61 -0.31
C VAL A 1 -4.99 8.48 -1.24
N ASP A 2 -5.33 7.28 -1.64
CA ASP A 2 -6.40 7.03 -2.62
C ASP A 2 -7.23 5.79 -2.24
N TYR A 3 -8.49 5.76 -2.66
CA TYR A 3 -9.41 4.64 -2.40
C TYR A 3 -9.25 3.48 -3.39
N ALA A 4 -8.29 3.53 -4.30
CA ALA A 4 -8.07 2.49 -5.30
C ALA A 4 -7.88 1.11 -4.65
N HIS A 5 -8.87 0.23 -4.79
CA HIS A 5 -8.88 -1.10 -4.16
C HIS A 5 -9.14 -2.23 -5.16
N THR A 6 -9.06 -1.93 -6.44
CA THR A 6 -9.15 -2.90 -7.54
C THR A 6 -7.95 -2.75 -8.45
N GLY A 7 -7.64 -3.80 -9.22
CA GLY A 7 -6.53 -3.75 -10.19
C GLY A 7 -6.70 -2.61 -11.19
N ASN A 8 -7.92 -2.42 -11.70
CA ASN A 8 -8.20 -1.38 -12.68
C ASN A 8 -8.06 0.03 -12.10
N ALA A 9 -8.60 0.27 -10.91
CA ALA A 9 -8.47 1.57 -10.24
C ALA A 9 -7.01 1.88 -9.90
N LEU A 10 -6.27 0.87 -9.45
CA LEU A 10 -4.86 1.00 -9.12
C LEU A 10 -4.02 1.29 -10.37
N GLU A 11 -4.32 0.61 -11.48
CA GLU A 11 -3.68 0.87 -12.77
C GLU A 11 -3.88 2.31 -13.22
N ASN A 12 -5.11 2.82 -13.13
CA ASN A 12 -5.42 4.19 -13.50
C ASN A 12 -4.68 5.20 -12.63
N ALA A 13 -4.67 4.99 -11.31
CA ALA A 13 -3.97 5.90 -10.39
C ALA A 13 -2.46 5.91 -10.63
N LEU A 14 -1.84 4.75 -10.77
CA LEU A 14 -0.40 4.64 -10.99
C LEU A 14 0.00 5.19 -12.36
N SER A 15 -0.77 4.92 -13.40
CA SER A 15 -0.49 5.44 -14.75
C SER A 15 -0.54 6.96 -14.76
N MET A 16 -1.53 7.56 -14.12
CA MET A 16 -1.64 9.01 -14.01
C MET A 16 -0.43 9.60 -13.27
N LEU A 17 -0.03 9.00 -12.15
CA LEU A 17 1.11 9.49 -11.38
C LEU A 17 2.41 9.36 -12.16
N GLN A 18 2.60 8.29 -12.92
CA GLN A 18 3.79 8.11 -13.77
C GLN A 18 3.93 9.24 -14.80
N GLU A 19 2.83 9.78 -15.30
CA GLU A 19 2.87 10.87 -16.27
C GLU A 19 3.24 12.22 -15.66
N ILE A 20 2.82 12.48 -14.41
CA ILE A 20 2.95 13.83 -13.81
C ILE A 20 4.06 13.95 -12.78
N ILE A 21 4.54 12.84 -12.22
CA ILE A 21 5.58 12.87 -11.19
C ILE A 21 6.97 12.81 -11.86
N PRO A 22 7.86 13.79 -11.54
CA PRO A 22 9.20 13.80 -12.14
C PRO A 22 10.10 12.70 -11.64
N GLY A 23 9.91 12.24 -10.40
CA GLY A 23 10.70 11.21 -9.76
C GLY A 23 10.08 9.83 -9.89
N LYS A 24 10.40 8.98 -8.93
CA LYS A 24 9.87 7.60 -8.87
C LYS A 24 8.51 7.57 -8.19
N VAL A 25 7.68 6.60 -8.57
CA VAL A 25 6.38 6.35 -7.94
C VAL A 25 6.46 5.03 -7.20
N SER A 26 6.17 5.08 -5.91
CA SER A 26 6.09 3.90 -5.05
C SER A 26 4.64 3.72 -4.58
N VAL A 27 4.26 2.49 -4.24
CA VAL A 27 2.90 2.19 -3.79
C VAL A 27 2.91 1.34 -2.52
N VAL A 28 2.03 1.71 -1.59
CA VAL A 28 1.67 0.92 -0.41
C VAL A 28 0.23 0.46 -0.61
N PHE A 29 -0.01 -0.84 -0.58
CA PHE A 29 -1.33 -1.39 -0.83
C PHE A 29 -1.55 -2.69 -0.08
N GLY A 30 -2.81 -3.05 0.10
CA GLY A 30 -3.21 -4.33 0.67
C GLY A 30 -4.48 -4.81 0.00
N CYS A 31 -4.87 -6.05 0.30
CA CYS A 31 -6.11 -6.64 -0.19
C CYS A 31 -7.00 -7.00 0.98
N GLY A 32 -8.31 -6.79 0.83
CA GLY A 32 -9.27 -7.11 1.87
C GLY A 32 -9.53 -8.59 2.00
N GLY A 33 -9.83 -9.04 3.22
CA GLY A 33 -10.35 -10.37 3.50
C GLY A 33 -11.83 -10.46 3.15
N ASP A 34 -12.33 -11.68 3.00
CA ASP A 34 -13.73 -11.98 2.67
C ASP A 34 -14.15 -11.26 1.36
N ARG A 35 -13.24 -11.21 0.39
CA ARG A 35 -13.43 -10.61 -0.93
C ARG A 35 -12.88 -11.56 -2.00
N ASP A 36 -13.00 -11.19 -3.26
CA ASP A 36 -12.54 -11.99 -4.39
C ASP A 36 -11.03 -12.23 -4.32
N ARG A 37 -10.65 -13.48 -4.03
CA ARG A 37 -9.25 -13.88 -3.87
C ARG A 37 -8.45 -13.78 -5.18
N GLY A 38 -9.11 -13.94 -6.32
CA GLY A 38 -8.46 -13.86 -7.63
C GLY A 38 -7.92 -12.48 -7.96
N LYS A 39 -8.50 -11.43 -7.36
CA LYS A 39 -8.05 -10.05 -7.56
C LYS A 39 -6.75 -9.73 -6.84
N ARG A 40 -6.35 -10.54 -5.87
CA ARG A 40 -5.15 -10.30 -5.07
C ARG A 40 -3.87 -10.34 -5.90
N SER A 41 -3.73 -11.39 -6.72
CA SER A 41 -2.57 -11.50 -7.62
C SER A 41 -2.58 -10.45 -8.72
N GLU A 42 -3.77 -10.08 -9.22
CA GLU A 42 -3.93 -9.03 -10.22
C GLU A 42 -3.45 -7.67 -9.69
N MET A 43 -3.88 -7.27 -8.49
CA MET A 43 -3.46 -6.02 -7.87
C MET A 43 -1.95 -5.98 -7.67
N THR A 44 -1.37 -7.09 -7.25
CA THR A 44 0.09 -7.19 -7.06
C THR A 44 0.82 -7.05 -8.37
N ARG A 45 0.35 -7.71 -9.42
CA ARG A 45 0.97 -7.63 -10.76
C ARG A 45 0.90 -6.20 -11.31
N VAL A 46 -0.24 -5.54 -11.19
CA VAL A 46 -0.42 -4.15 -11.64
C VAL A 46 0.54 -3.22 -10.88
N SER A 47 0.63 -3.37 -9.57
CA SER A 47 1.54 -2.57 -8.74
C SER A 47 2.99 -2.76 -9.16
N GLN A 48 3.42 -3.99 -9.36
CA GLN A 48 4.78 -4.32 -9.77
C GLN A 48 5.12 -3.81 -11.18
N THR A 49 4.15 -3.79 -12.07
CA THR A 49 4.34 -3.33 -13.45
C THR A 49 4.50 -1.81 -13.52
N LEU A 50 3.72 -1.07 -12.72
CA LEU A 50 3.60 0.38 -12.88
C LEU A 50 4.35 1.19 -11.82
N ALA A 51 4.60 0.62 -10.63
CA ALA A 51 5.33 1.33 -9.58
C ALA A 51 6.80 0.93 -9.59
N ASN A 52 7.67 1.85 -9.19
CA ASN A 52 9.10 1.59 -9.06
C ASN A 52 9.40 0.69 -7.86
N ARG A 53 8.63 0.83 -6.78
CA ARG A 53 8.77 0.05 -5.56
C ARG A 53 7.41 -0.17 -4.93
N CYS A 54 7.20 -1.36 -4.34
CA CYS A 54 5.93 -1.74 -3.73
C CYS A 54 6.12 -2.21 -2.28
N TRP A 55 5.16 -1.85 -1.42
CA TRP A 55 5.02 -2.41 -0.07
C TRP A 55 3.61 -2.99 0.04
N ALA A 56 3.52 -4.31 0.09
CA ALA A 56 2.26 -5.00 0.33
C ALA A 56 2.04 -5.11 1.83
N THR A 57 0.86 -4.74 2.30
CA THR A 57 0.56 -4.68 3.71
C THR A 57 -0.88 -5.07 4.01
N THR A 58 -1.26 -4.98 5.27
CA THR A 58 -2.60 -5.30 5.74
C THR A 58 -3.58 -4.18 5.39
N ASP A 59 -4.70 -4.57 4.80
CA ASP A 59 -5.88 -3.70 4.66
C ASP A 59 -6.89 -4.10 5.75
N ASN A 60 -7.95 -4.80 5.40
CA ASN A 60 -8.94 -5.33 6.32
C ASN A 60 -8.99 -6.86 6.18
N PRO A 61 -8.22 -7.64 6.97
CA PRO A 61 -8.22 -9.10 6.83
C PRO A 61 -9.56 -9.74 7.17
N ARG A 62 -10.36 -9.10 8.00
CA ARG A 62 -11.65 -9.58 8.45
C ARG A 62 -11.53 -10.99 9.05
N SER A 63 -12.23 -11.99 8.51
CA SER A 63 -12.16 -13.36 9.06
C SER A 63 -10.97 -14.16 8.56
N GLU A 64 -10.19 -13.63 7.61
CA GLU A 64 -9.06 -14.36 7.02
C GLU A 64 -7.75 -14.10 7.78
N VAL A 65 -6.85 -15.05 7.68
CA VAL A 65 -5.48 -14.89 8.21
C VAL A 65 -4.67 -14.07 7.20
N GLN A 66 -4.00 -13.02 7.68
CA GLN A 66 -3.24 -12.12 6.81
C GLN A 66 -2.20 -12.82 5.95
N GLU A 67 -1.52 -13.84 6.48
CA GLU A 67 -0.53 -14.61 5.70
C GLU A 67 -1.15 -15.31 4.50
N GLN A 68 -2.39 -15.77 4.61
CA GLN A 68 -3.09 -16.38 3.47
C GLN A 68 -3.36 -15.33 2.39
N ILE A 69 -3.72 -14.12 2.80
CA ILE A 69 -3.92 -13.00 1.85
C ILE A 69 -2.61 -12.69 1.14
N PHE A 70 -1.51 -12.64 1.88
CA PHE A 70 -0.18 -12.43 1.31
C PHE A 70 0.22 -13.54 0.34
N ASP A 71 -0.10 -14.79 0.66
CA ASP A 71 0.21 -15.91 -0.24
C ASP A 71 -0.49 -15.74 -1.59
N ASP A 72 -1.76 -15.34 -1.58
CA ASP A 72 -2.51 -15.07 -2.81
C ASP A 72 -1.88 -13.89 -3.59
N MET A 73 -1.45 -12.85 -2.89
CA MET A 73 -0.80 -11.68 -3.50
C MET A 73 0.55 -12.06 -4.12
N ARG A 74 1.30 -12.95 -3.48
CA ARG A 74 2.62 -13.39 -3.98
C ARG A 74 2.57 -14.04 -5.35
N GLU A 75 1.43 -14.61 -5.72
CA GLU A 75 1.24 -15.19 -7.05
C GLU A 75 1.34 -14.13 -8.17
N GLY A 76 1.13 -12.86 -7.84
CA GLY A 76 1.26 -11.76 -8.79
C GLY A 76 2.64 -11.11 -8.83
N VAL A 77 3.58 -11.56 -7.99
CA VAL A 77 4.92 -10.97 -7.92
C VAL A 77 5.71 -11.33 -9.17
N THR A 78 6.23 -10.32 -9.86
CA THR A 78 7.07 -10.49 -11.06
C THR A 78 8.55 -10.21 -10.76
N ASP A 79 8.83 -9.35 -9.79
CA ASP A 79 10.19 -9.01 -9.38
C ASP A 79 10.25 -8.92 -7.85
N PRO A 80 10.71 -9.99 -7.19
CA PRO A 80 10.75 -10.01 -5.72
C PRO A 80 11.67 -8.95 -5.11
N SER A 81 12.63 -8.42 -5.89
CA SER A 81 13.57 -7.41 -5.38
C SER A 81 12.93 -6.02 -5.21
N ARG A 82 11.74 -5.81 -5.78
CA ARG A 82 11.06 -4.51 -5.76
C ARG A 82 9.78 -4.51 -4.93
N ILE A 83 9.54 -5.56 -4.15
CA ILE A 83 8.38 -5.62 -3.27
C ILE A 83 8.75 -6.19 -1.92
N ASP A 84 8.22 -5.59 -0.86
CA ASP A 84 8.29 -6.10 0.50
C ASP A 84 6.88 -6.37 1.02
N PHE A 85 6.71 -7.43 1.79
CA PHE A 85 5.46 -7.76 2.47
C PHE A 85 5.62 -7.42 3.95
N VAL A 86 4.86 -6.44 4.42
CA VAL A 86 4.98 -5.90 5.79
C VAL A 86 3.60 -5.92 6.44
N VAL A 87 3.43 -6.73 7.45
CA VAL A 87 2.12 -6.93 8.10
C VAL A 87 1.58 -5.63 8.71
N ASP A 88 2.44 -4.91 9.43
CA ASP A 88 2.06 -3.65 10.08
C ASP A 88 1.96 -2.52 9.03
N ARG A 89 0.74 -2.04 8.80
CA ARG A 89 0.49 -1.01 7.80
C ARG A 89 1.22 0.31 8.10
N ARG A 90 1.28 0.72 9.35
CA ARG A 90 2.04 1.92 9.73
C ARG A 90 3.53 1.77 9.37
N ARG A 91 4.10 0.60 9.64
CA ARG A 91 5.50 0.31 9.30
C ARG A 91 5.73 0.31 7.79
N ALA A 92 4.79 -0.24 7.03
CA ALA A 92 4.88 -0.22 5.56
C ALA A 92 4.89 1.21 5.02
N ILE A 93 4.00 2.06 5.53
CA ILE A 93 3.95 3.48 5.14
C ILE A 93 5.25 4.18 5.52
N GLU A 94 5.76 3.94 6.72
CA GLU A 94 7.03 4.51 7.18
C GLU A 94 8.19 4.13 6.26
N LEU A 95 8.30 2.86 5.90
CA LEU A 95 9.36 2.38 5.01
C LEU A 95 9.26 3.02 3.63
N ALA A 96 8.05 3.16 3.09
CA ALA A 96 7.85 3.80 1.81
C ALA A 96 8.26 5.27 1.83
N LEU A 97 7.88 5.99 2.89
CA LEU A 97 8.23 7.40 3.03
C LEU A 97 9.74 7.60 3.20
N LYS A 98 10.39 6.72 3.97
CA LYS A 98 11.85 6.77 4.14
C LYS A 98 12.61 6.49 2.85
N ASN A 99 12.07 5.64 2.00
CA ASN A 99 12.68 5.29 0.71
C ASN A 99 12.56 6.41 -0.32
N ALA A 100 11.58 7.28 -0.19
CA ALA A 100 11.31 8.33 -1.17
C ALA A 100 12.36 9.46 -1.12
N GLU A 101 12.75 9.93 -2.30
CA GLU A 101 13.63 11.08 -2.48
C GLU A 101 12.81 12.30 -2.92
N PRO A 102 13.38 13.53 -2.84
CA PRO A 102 12.68 14.71 -3.36
C PRO A 102 12.26 14.51 -4.83
N GLY A 103 11.01 14.84 -5.13
CA GLY A 103 10.42 14.63 -6.46
C GLY A 103 9.69 13.31 -6.64
N ASP A 104 9.85 12.38 -5.70
CA ASP A 104 9.16 11.09 -5.72
C ASP A 104 7.73 11.22 -5.18
N CYS A 105 6.90 10.22 -5.49
CA CYS A 105 5.55 10.12 -4.97
C CYS A 105 5.35 8.77 -4.31
N VAL A 106 4.69 8.75 -3.16
CA VAL A 106 4.23 7.53 -2.50
C VAL A 106 2.72 7.50 -2.54
N LEU A 107 2.15 6.53 -3.26
CA LEU A 107 0.71 6.29 -3.29
C LEU A 107 0.36 5.31 -2.17
N ILE A 108 -0.55 5.71 -1.28
CA ILE A 108 -1.10 4.80 -0.28
C ILE A 108 -2.51 4.47 -0.73
N ALA A 109 -2.72 3.25 -1.17
CA ALA A 109 -3.92 2.84 -1.89
C ALA A 109 -4.79 1.88 -1.07
N GLY A 110 -6.09 1.91 -1.36
CA GLY A 110 -7.08 0.96 -0.89
C GLY A 110 -8.08 1.53 0.08
N LYS A 111 -7.63 2.20 1.11
CA LYS A 111 -8.51 2.68 2.19
C LYS A 111 -9.07 4.09 1.95
N GLY A 112 -8.32 4.95 1.26
CA GLY A 112 -8.71 6.33 1.08
C GLY A 112 -8.93 7.03 2.43
N HIS A 113 -10.18 7.45 2.69
CA HIS A 113 -10.54 8.14 3.93
C HIS A 113 -11.12 7.20 5.00
N GLU A 114 -11.12 5.89 4.80
CA GLU A 114 -11.59 4.94 5.81
C GLU A 114 -10.73 5.04 7.08
N PRO A 115 -11.35 5.28 8.25
CA PRO A 115 -10.58 5.56 9.47
C PRO A 115 -10.35 4.33 10.36
N PHE A 116 -10.44 3.12 9.83
CA PHE A 116 -10.36 1.88 10.63
C PHE A 116 -9.78 0.71 9.85
N GLN A 117 -9.34 -0.31 10.60
CA GLN A 117 -9.03 -1.64 10.07
C GLN A 117 -9.91 -2.67 10.78
N GLU A 118 -10.36 -3.70 10.04
CA GLU A 118 -11.20 -4.78 10.55
C GLU A 118 -10.40 -6.08 10.68
N PHE A 119 -10.33 -6.60 11.89
CA PHE A 119 -9.64 -7.85 12.24
C PHE A 119 -10.64 -8.79 12.92
N GLY A 120 -11.28 -9.70 12.17
CA GLY A 120 -12.33 -10.55 12.70
C GLY A 120 -13.47 -9.70 13.25
N ASP A 121 -13.77 -9.84 14.54
CA ASP A 121 -14.80 -9.07 15.23
C ASP A 121 -14.29 -7.74 15.78
N THR A 122 -13.02 -7.46 15.61
CA THR A 122 -12.37 -6.27 16.17
C THR A 122 -12.19 -5.19 15.10
N VAL A 123 -12.57 -3.96 15.42
CA VAL A 123 -12.34 -2.79 14.59
C VAL A 123 -11.35 -1.90 15.31
N VAL A 124 -10.24 -1.58 14.64
CA VAL A 124 -9.16 -0.78 15.21
C VAL A 124 -9.07 0.55 14.46
N PRO A 125 -8.94 1.69 15.16
CA PRO A 125 -8.73 2.96 14.48
C PRO A 125 -7.45 2.94 13.65
N PHE A 126 -7.55 3.33 12.38
CA PHE A 126 -6.40 3.49 11.49
C PHE A 126 -6.81 4.36 10.31
N ASP A 127 -6.18 5.51 10.17
CA ASP A 127 -6.44 6.46 9.09
C ASP A 127 -5.13 6.72 8.34
N ASP A 128 -5.05 6.29 7.10
CA ASP A 128 -3.84 6.44 6.27
C ASP A 128 -3.35 7.88 6.20
N ARG A 129 -4.26 8.83 6.11
CA ARG A 129 -3.90 10.26 6.01
C ARG A 129 -3.27 10.75 7.30
N LYS A 130 -3.84 10.36 8.44
CA LYS A 130 -3.28 10.74 9.75
C LYS A 130 -1.94 10.10 9.99
N VAL A 131 -1.80 8.82 9.69
CA VAL A 131 -0.54 8.09 9.84
C VAL A 131 0.55 8.70 8.97
N ALA A 132 0.25 8.95 7.70
CA ALA A 132 1.21 9.57 6.80
C ALA A 132 1.60 10.98 7.28
N SER A 133 0.64 11.77 7.74
CA SER A 133 0.89 13.12 8.26
C SER A 133 1.77 13.09 9.50
N GLU A 134 1.49 12.19 10.45
CA GLU A 134 2.31 12.00 11.65
C GLU A 134 3.75 11.63 11.31
N LEU A 135 3.92 10.68 10.38
CA LEU A 135 5.24 10.22 9.96
C LEU A 135 6.02 11.33 9.27
N LEU A 136 5.37 12.11 8.41
CA LEU A 136 6.00 13.25 7.74
C LEU A 136 6.43 14.34 8.75
N GLU A 137 5.64 14.60 9.77
CA GLU A 137 6.01 15.53 10.84
C GLU A 137 7.24 15.03 11.61
N LEU A 138 7.29 13.74 11.94
CA LEU A 138 8.45 13.14 12.60
C LEU A 138 9.70 13.26 11.72
N MET A 139 9.57 13.09 10.42
CA MET A 139 10.68 13.26 9.47
C MET A 139 11.18 14.70 9.43
N LYS A 140 10.29 15.68 9.52
CA LYS A 140 10.67 17.10 9.61
C LYS A 140 11.44 17.40 10.89
N LEU A 141 10.99 16.86 12.03
CA LEU A 141 11.59 17.14 13.34
C LEU A 141 12.95 16.45 13.52
N GLY A 142 13.08 15.22 13.02
CA GLY A 142 14.29 14.41 13.15
C GLY A 142 15.20 14.44 11.93
N GLY A 143 14.87 15.27 10.95
CA GLY A 143 15.48 15.15 9.65
C GLY A 143 14.97 13.89 8.99
N ARG A 144 15.74 13.31 8.09
CA ARG A 144 15.31 12.13 7.34
C ARG A 144 15.82 10.84 7.97
N PHE A 145 15.62 10.70 9.24
CA PHE A 145 16.05 9.52 9.99
C PHE A 145 17.33 8.85 9.47
#